data_2bc82db04a6eacfb2d9c043f7b86fedf
#
_entry.id   2bc82db04a6eacfb2d9c043f7b86fedf
#
_cell.length_a   1.000
_cell.length_b   1.000
_cell.length_c   1.000
_cell.angle_alpha   90.00
_cell.angle_beta   90.00
_cell.angle_gamma   90.00
#
_symmetry.space_group_name_H-M   'P 1'
#
loop_
_entity.id
_entity.type
_entity.pdbx_description
1 polymer ?
#
loop_
_entity_poly.entity_id
_entity_poly.type
_entity_poly.pdbx_seq_one_letter_code
_entity_poly.pdbx_strand_id
1 'polypeptide(L)'
;GIDMKETLRGVNSLMEQYGLTAQQAMDYIVKGTQNGLDKTNELGDNLSEYSGKFAQAGYSAQEYFQLLQNGLDNGAYNLDKVNDAINEVTTRLVDGTIADSLSKIDEKTGEVQAGTGGWSKEVEDVFKQWQQGGATQKDVIDAIVTDIQNTENQQDKLNKAALAFGTMAEDGNAKFIESLTTVGDTYDNVAGSAENMFDQSTTDSQTFEASMRQLEQSLVPLGEALMN
;
A
#
# COMPACT_ATOMS: atom_id res chain seq x y z
N GLY A 1 10.45 15.62 16.58
CA GLY A 1 11.61 15.28 15.73
C GLY A 1 11.45 13.88 15.21
N ILE A 2 11.96 13.59 14.04
CA ILE A 2 11.93 12.25 13.40
C ILE A 2 12.69 11.28 14.32
N ASP A 3 12.09 10.14 14.68
CA ASP A 3 12.82 9.06 15.36
C ASP A 3 13.80 8.41 14.38
N MET A 4 15.08 8.68 14.59
CA MET A 4 16.15 8.22 13.68
C MET A 4 16.22 6.70 13.59
N LYS A 5 15.99 5.99 14.70
CA LYS A 5 16.07 4.52 14.73
C LYS A 5 14.95 3.88 13.91
N GLU A 6 13.72 4.37 14.06
CA GLU A 6 12.57 3.87 13.31
C GLU A 6 12.66 4.28 11.83
N THR A 7 13.12 5.50 11.56
CA THR A 7 13.39 5.96 10.19
C THR A 7 14.38 5.04 9.47
N LEU A 8 15.49 4.67 10.13
CA LEU A 8 16.47 3.76 9.53
C LEU A 8 15.92 2.35 9.31
N ARG A 9 15.02 1.87 10.16
CA ARG A 9 14.30 0.61 9.94
C ARG A 9 13.40 0.69 8.71
N GLY A 10 12.66 1.78 8.56
CA GLY A 10 11.84 2.06 7.38
C GLY A 10 12.66 2.15 6.11
N VAL A 11 13.80 2.86 6.13
CA VAL A 11 14.74 2.95 5.00
C VAL A 11 15.21 1.55 4.59
N ASN A 12 15.66 0.74 5.54
CA ASN A 12 16.11 -0.63 5.29
C ASN A 12 15.00 -1.47 4.61
N SER A 13 13.79 -1.40 5.14
CA SER A 13 12.67 -2.15 4.58
C SER A 13 12.34 -1.72 3.15
N LEU A 14 12.35 -0.42 2.85
CA LEU A 14 12.14 0.08 1.50
C LEU A 14 13.25 -0.37 0.53
N MET A 15 14.50 -0.37 0.99
CA MET A 15 15.63 -0.86 0.19
C MET A 15 15.49 -2.36 -0.13
N GLU A 16 15.17 -3.17 0.87
CA GLU A 16 15.05 -4.63 0.73
C GLU A 16 13.87 -5.02 -0.14
N GLN A 17 12.71 -4.38 0.04
CA GLN A 17 11.48 -4.80 -0.60
C GLN A 17 11.30 -4.21 -2.00
N TYR A 18 11.82 -3.00 -2.26
CA TYR A 18 11.64 -2.29 -3.53
C TYR A 18 12.92 -2.10 -4.33
N GLY A 19 14.08 -2.56 -3.81
CA GLY A 19 15.37 -2.40 -4.48
C GLY A 19 15.83 -0.94 -4.59
N LEU A 20 15.37 -0.08 -3.69
CA LEU A 20 15.74 1.33 -3.66
C LEU A 20 17.15 1.51 -3.08
N THR A 21 17.85 2.56 -3.50
CA THR A 21 19.03 3.03 -2.77
C THR A 21 18.61 3.67 -1.44
N ALA A 22 19.54 3.80 -0.49
CA ALA A 22 19.27 4.47 0.78
C ALA A 22 18.81 5.92 0.58
N GLN A 23 19.38 6.63 -0.40
CA GLN A 23 18.96 7.98 -0.77
C GLN A 23 17.52 8.01 -1.27
N GLN A 24 17.16 7.12 -2.21
CA GLN A 24 15.80 7.05 -2.73
C GLN A 24 14.78 6.70 -1.65
N ALA A 25 15.09 5.74 -0.77
CA ALA A 25 14.22 5.40 0.34
C ALA A 25 14.01 6.57 1.30
N MET A 26 15.08 7.32 1.60
CA MET A 26 14.99 8.51 2.43
C MET A 26 14.20 9.64 1.76
N ASP A 27 14.33 9.83 0.45
CA ASP A 27 13.54 10.81 -0.31
C ASP A 27 12.03 10.55 -0.17
N TYR A 28 11.59 9.29 -0.23
CA TYR A 28 10.20 8.91 0.04
C TYR A 28 9.77 9.24 1.46
N ILE A 29 10.57 8.89 2.46
CA ILE A 29 10.26 9.14 3.88
C ILE A 29 10.18 10.64 4.15
N VAL A 30 11.14 11.42 3.67
CA VAL A 30 11.13 12.88 3.85
C VAL A 30 9.93 13.51 3.16
N LYS A 31 9.63 13.12 1.92
CA LYS A 31 8.44 13.59 1.21
C LYS A 31 7.15 13.22 1.95
N GLY A 32 7.05 11.99 2.44
CA GLY A 32 5.91 11.55 3.26
C GLY A 32 5.76 12.38 4.54
N THR A 33 6.85 12.62 5.26
CA THR A 33 6.85 13.46 6.46
C THR A 33 6.42 14.88 6.16
N GLN A 34 6.92 15.49 5.06
CA GLN A 34 6.52 16.82 4.61
C GLN A 34 5.03 16.91 4.28
N ASN A 35 4.46 15.84 3.74
CA ASN A 35 3.04 15.73 3.42
C ASN A 35 2.18 15.27 4.61
N GLY A 36 2.80 15.04 5.77
CA GLY A 36 2.10 14.75 7.02
C GLY A 36 1.82 13.27 7.29
N LEU A 37 2.47 12.35 6.58
CA LEU A 37 2.35 10.91 6.89
C LEU A 37 2.92 10.56 8.28
N ASP A 38 3.86 11.35 8.79
CA ASP A 38 4.54 11.09 10.08
C ASP A 38 4.00 11.94 11.25
N LYS A 39 2.74 12.39 11.17
CA LYS A 39 2.13 13.22 12.24
C LYS A 39 2.06 12.50 13.59
N THR A 40 1.94 11.18 13.57
CA THR A 40 1.85 10.32 14.77
C THR A 40 3.20 9.68 15.12
N ASN A 41 4.27 9.98 14.39
CA ASN A 41 5.60 9.38 14.48
C ASN A 41 5.59 7.85 14.27
N GLU A 42 4.73 7.37 13.38
CA GLU A 42 4.54 5.93 13.10
C GLU A 42 5.06 5.52 11.72
N LEU A 43 5.48 6.48 10.87
CA LEU A 43 5.82 6.20 9.48
C LEU A 43 6.94 5.15 9.35
N GLY A 44 8.04 5.32 10.09
CA GLY A 44 9.18 4.40 10.05
C GLY A 44 8.81 2.97 10.48
N ASP A 45 8.01 2.84 11.52
CA ASP A 45 7.52 1.55 12.04
C ASP A 45 6.56 0.89 11.04
N ASN A 46 5.58 1.63 10.52
CA ASN A 46 4.67 1.16 9.48
C ASN A 46 5.39 0.66 8.23
N LEU A 47 6.39 1.42 7.74
CA LEU A 47 7.19 0.99 6.60
C LEU A 47 7.97 -0.30 6.91
N SER A 48 8.50 -0.42 8.11
CA SER A 48 9.21 -1.62 8.55
C SER A 48 8.32 -2.86 8.61
N GLU A 49 7.07 -2.71 9.02
CA GLU A 49 6.12 -3.81 9.18
C GLU A 49 5.44 -4.22 7.87
N TYR A 50 5.02 -3.23 7.06
CA TYR A 50 4.09 -3.47 5.95
C TYR A 50 4.72 -3.44 4.56
N SER A 51 5.90 -2.83 4.34
CA SER A 51 6.50 -2.72 2.99
C SER A 51 6.60 -4.05 2.26
N GLY A 52 6.95 -5.14 2.95
CA GLY A 52 7.04 -6.46 2.35
C GLY A 52 5.69 -7.00 1.86
N LYS A 53 4.61 -6.74 2.61
CA LYS A 53 3.26 -7.16 2.22
C LYS A 53 2.78 -6.41 0.98
N PHE A 54 3.02 -5.09 0.92
CA PHE A 54 2.67 -4.27 -0.22
C PHE A 54 3.47 -4.63 -1.47
N ALA A 55 4.78 -4.81 -1.34
CA ALA A 55 5.63 -5.26 -2.44
C ALA A 55 5.16 -6.63 -2.98
N GLN A 56 4.85 -7.58 -2.10
CA GLN A 56 4.33 -8.89 -2.48
C GLN A 56 2.96 -8.79 -3.18
N ALA A 57 2.10 -7.87 -2.76
CA ALA A 57 0.80 -7.62 -3.39
C ALA A 57 0.93 -6.95 -4.76
N GLY A 58 2.10 -6.43 -5.13
CA GLY A 58 2.40 -5.82 -6.43
C GLY A 58 2.43 -4.30 -6.43
N TYR A 59 2.41 -3.65 -5.26
CA TYR A 59 2.58 -2.19 -5.18
C TYR A 59 4.05 -1.79 -5.33
N SER A 60 4.32 -0.73 -6.07
CA SER A 60 5.59 -0.02 -6.02
C SER A 60 5.70 0.84 -4.75
N ALA A 61 6.90 1.31 -4.40
CA ALA A 61 7.08 2.23 -3.28
C ALA A 61 6.25 3.51 -3.46
N GLN A 62 6.24 4.07 -4.67
CA GLN A 62 5.45 5.26 -5.01
C GLN A 62 3.96 5.03 -4.75
N GLU A 63 3.41 3.93 -5.24
CA GLU A 63 2.00 3.57 -5.07
C GLU A 63 1.65 3.33 -3.61
N TYR A 64 2.53 2.69 -2.85
CA TYR A 64 2.34 2.50 -1.41
C TYR A 64 2.24 3.83 -0.67
N PHE A 65 3.18 4.75 -0.89
CA PHE A 65 3.13 6.08 -0.28
C PHE A 65 1.90 6.89 -0.72
N GLN A 66 1.52 6.81 -1.99
CA GLN A 66 0.32 7.49 -2.50
C GLN A 66 -0.96 6.94 -1.84
N LEU A 67 -1.05 5.62 -1.67
CA LEU A 67 -2.18 4.98 -1.01
C LEU A 67 -2.28 5.38 0.47
N LEU A 68 -1.15 5.42 1.20
CA LEU A 68 -1.11 5.91 2.57
C LEU A 68 -1.61 7.37 2.65
N GLN A 69 -1.16 8.23 1.73
CA GLN A 69 -1.59 9.63 1.66
C GLN A 69 -3.09 9.74 1.41
N ASN A 70 -3.59 9.04 0.39
CA ASN A 70 -5.00 9.06 0.03
C ASN A 70 -5.89 8.61 1.20
N GLY A 71 -5.48 7.56 1.91
CA GLY A 71 -6.21 7.06 3.07
C GLY A 71 -6.28 8.09 4.21
N LEU A 72 -5.15 8.70 4.58
CA LEU A 72 -5.12 9.73 5.63
C LEU A 72 -5.91 10.98 5.26
N ASP A 73 -5.79 11.45 4.02
CA ASP A 73 -6.48 12.65 3.53
C ASP A 73 -8.00 12.46 3.46
N ASN A 74 -8.47 11.20 3.42
CA ASN A 74 -9.88 10.85 3.35
C ASN A 74 -10.43 10.18 4.62
N GLY A 75 -9.77 10.37 5.75
CA GLY A 75 -10.34 10.09 7.06
C GLY A 75 -9.88 8.81 7.74
N ALA A 76 -8.82 8.17 7.26
CA ALA A 76 -8.14 7.17 8.07
C ALA A 76 -7.61 7.82 9.36
N TYR A 77 -7.79 7.15 10.48
CA TYR A 77 -7.35 7.66 11.78
C TYR A 77 -5.82 7.77 11.86
N ASN A 78 -5.12 6.78 11.32
CA ASN A 78 -3.65 6.69 11.27
C ASN A 78 -3.22 5.77 10.12
N LEU A 79 -1.90 5.57 9.95
CA LEU A 79 -1.34 4.70 8.91
C LEU A 79 -1.73 3.23 9.11
N ASP A 80 -1.84 2.75 10.34
CA ASP A 80 -2.24 1.37 10.62
C ASP A 80 -3.61 1.05 10.02
N LYS A 81 -4.56 2.00 10.09
CA LYS A 81 -5.89 1.80 9.50
C LYS A 81 -5.84 1.61 7.99
N VAL A 82 -4.93 2.31 7.30
CA VAL A 82 -4.74 2.14 5.86
C VAL A 82 -4.12 0.76 5.58
N ASN A 83 -3.07 0.43 6.30
CA ASN A 83 -2.36 -0.84 6.15
C ASN A 83 -3.26 -2.04 6.48
N ASP A 84 -4.04 -1.95 7.56
CA ASP A 84 -4.99 -2.98 7.98
C ASP A 84 -6.08 -3.22 6.93
N ALA A 85 -6.60 -2.15 6.31
CA ALA A 85 -7.61 -2.28 5.26
C ALA A 85 -7.07 -3.05 4.04
N ILE A 86 -5.86 -2.74 3.60
CA ILE A 86 -5.22 -3.47 2.50
C ILE A 86 -4.87 -4.91 2.91
N ASN A 87 -4.40 -5.12 4.13
CA ASN A 87 -4.14 -6.46 4.64
C ASN A 87 -5.42 -7.30 4.73
N GLU A 88 -6.54 -6.71 5.12
CA GLU A 88 -7.84 -7.39 5.19
C GLU A 88 -8.31 -7.82 3.79
N VAL A 89 -8.34 -6.92 2.79
CA VAL A 89 -8.76 -7.30 1.44
C VAL A 89 -7.81 -8.32 0.82
N THR A 90 -6.51 -8.21 1.06
CA THR A 90 -5.51 -9.18 0.61
C THR A 90 -5.78 -10.57 1.22
N THR A 91 -6.13 -10.63 2.50
CA THR A 91 -6.52 -11.88 3.18
C THR A 91 -7.76 -12.48 2.55
N ARG A 92 -8.79 -11.66 2.29
CA ARG A 92 -10.06 -12.10 1.67
C ARG A 92 -9.93 -12.55 0.22
N LEU A 93 -8.91 -12.07 -0.48
CA LEU A 93 -8.57 -12.58 -1.81
C LEU A 93 -8.08 -14.04 -1.75
N VAL A 94 -7.30 -14.40 -0.72
CA VAL A 94 -6.70 -15.75 -0.62
C VAL A 94 -7.49 -16.75 0.20
N ASP A 95 -8.34 -16.31 1.14
CA ASP A 95 -9.14 -17.19 2.00
C ASP A 95 -10.42 -17.72 1.34
N GLY A 96 -10.74 -17.22 0.14
CA GLY A 96 -11.91 -17.62 -0.63
C GLY A 96 -13.12 -16.70 -0.49
N THR A 97 -13.12 -15.75 0.44
CA THR A 97 -14.26 -14.83 0.68
C THR A 97 -14.66 -14.10 -0.60
N ILE A 98 -13.70 -13.50 -1.30
CA ILE A 98 -13.98 -12.82 -2.58
C ILE A 98 -14.40 -13.82 -3.65
N ALA A 99 -13.66 -14.93 -3.81
CA ALA A 99 -13.96 -15.96 -4.79
C ALA A 99 -15.40 -16.52 -4.66
N ASP A 100 -15.87 -16.74 -3.44
CA ASP A 100 -17.21 -17.23 -3.18
C ASP A 100 -18.31 -16.21 -3.47
N SER A 101 -17.98 -14.93 -3.48
CA SER A 101 -18.91 -13.84 -3.77
C SER A 101 -19.03 -13.52 -5.27
N LEU A 102 -18.14 -14.06 -6.10
CA LEU A 102 -18.17 -13.87 -7.56
C LEU A 102 -19.24 -14.75 -8.25
N SER A 103 -19.58 -14.39 -9.47
CA SER A 103 -20.47 -15.20 -10.32
C SER A 103 -19.83 -16.55 -10.63
N LYS A 104 -20.65 -17.62 -10.60
CA LYS A 104 -20.22 -19.00 -10.88
C LYS A 104 -20.91 -19.49 -12.14
N ILE A 105 -20.22 -20.33 -12.93
CA ILE A 105 -20.81 -21.03 -14.05
C ILE A 105 -21.24 -22.40 -13.55
N ASP A 106 -22.50 -22.75 -13.71
CA ASP A 106 -22.97 -24.12 -13.47
C ASP A 106 -22.35 -25.05 -14.54
N GLU A 107 -21.49 -25.96 -14.10
CA GLU A 107 -20.75 -26.86 -15.01
C GLU A 107 -21.66 -27.81 -15.80
N LYS A 108 -22.90 -28.04 -15.34
CA LYS A 108 -23.84 -28.97 -15.98
C LYS A 108 -24.70 -28.27 -17.02
N THR A 109 -25.14 -27.04 -16.73
CA THR A 109 -26.07 -26.29 -17.59
C THR A 109 -25.37 -25.25 -18.43
N GLY A 110 -24.15 -24.82 -18.04
CA GLY A 110 -23.44 -23.69 -18.66
C GLY A 110 -24.06 -22.33 -18.30
N GLU A 111 -25.02 -22.29 -17.39
CA GLU A 111 -25.69 -21.05 -16.97
C GLU A 111 -24.82 -20.29 -15.98
N VAL A 112 -24.81 -18.95 -16.10
CA VAL A 112 -24.13 -18.05 -15.16
C VAL A 112 -25.05 -17.81 -13.97
N GLN A 113 -24.62 -18.22 -12.80
CA GLN A 113 -25.25 -17.89 -11.52
C GLN A 113 -24.61 -16.60 -10.99
N ALA A 114 -25.43 -15.55 -10.81
CA ALA A 114 -24.95 -14.28 -10.27
C ALA A 114 -24.34 -14.49 -8.86
N GLY A 115 -23.17 -13.89 -8.64
CA GLY A 115 -22.51 -13.91 -7.35
C GLY A 115 -23.23 -13.04 -6.32
N THR A 116 -23.04 -13.36 -5.05
CA THR A 116 -23.67 -12.64 -3.92
C THR A 116 -23.05 -11.24 -3.72
N GLY A 117 -21.83 -11.01 -4.27
CA GLY A 117 -21.10 -9.74 -4.14
C GLY A 117 -21.62 -8.63 -5.07
N GLY A 118 -22.35 -8.98 -6.12
CA GLY A 118 -22.80 -8.02 -7.13
C GLY A 118 -21.65 -7.28 -7.84
N TRP A 119 -20.51 -7.95 -7.95
CA TRP A 119 -19.31 -7.38 -8.55
C TRP A 119 -19.46 -7.09 -10.03
N SER A 120 -18.76 -6.07 -10.52
CA SER A 120 -18.67 -5.77 -11.94
C SER A 120 -17.93 -6.89 -12.68
N LYS A 121 -18.17 -6.97 -13.99
CA LYS A 121 -17.44 -7.89 -14.86
C LYS A 121 -15.93 -7.65 -14.81
N GLU A 122 -15.50 -6.41 -14.62
CA GLU A 122 -14.08 -6.07 -14.52
C GLU A 122 -13.42 -6.72 -13.30
N VAL A 123 -14.08 -6.66 -12.12
CA VAL A 123 -13.59 -7.36 -10.91
C VAL A 123 -13.47 -8.86 -11.18
N GLU A 124 -14.49 -9.48 -11.78
CA GLU A 124 -14.47 -10.91 -12.09
C GLU A 124 -13.36 -11.29 -13.06
N ASP A 125 -13.16 -10.50 -14.12
CA ASP A 125 -12.13 -10.75 -15.16
C ASP A 125 -10.70 -10.57 -14.56
N VAL A 126 -10.46 -9.51 -13.80
CA VAL A 126 -9.15 -9.26 -13.18
C VAL A 126 -8.85 -10.31 -12.10
N PHE A 127 -9.84 -10.70 -11.29
CA PHE A 127 -9.67 -11.77 -10.31
C PHE A 127 -9.26 -13.09 -10.98
N LYS A 128 -9.91 -13.45 -12.09
CA LYS A 128 -9.56 -14.64 -12.86
C LYS A 128 -8.15 -14.55 -13.46
N GLN A 129 -7.75 -13.39 -13.96
CA GLN A 129 -6.39 -13.15 -14.45
C GLN A 129 -5.37 -13.33 -13.32
N TRP A 130 -5.64 -12.80 -12.12
CA TRP A 130 -4.79 -12.99 -10.97
C TRP A 130 -4.62 -14.48 -10.61
N GLN A 131 -5.70 -15.26 -10.58
CA GLN A 131 -5.63 -16.70 -10.35
C GLN A 131 -4.79 -17.45 -11.39
N GLN A 132 -4.68 -16.91 -12.59
CA GLN A 132 -3.87 -17.45 -13.69
C GLN A 132 -2.44 -16.91 -13.75
N GLY A 133 -2.06 -16.03 -12.81
CA GLY A 133 -0.74 -15.37 -12.76
C GLY A 133 -0.57 -14.24 -13.78
N GLY A 134 -1.66 -13.73 -14.38
CA GLY A 134 -1.65 -12.62 -15.35
C GLY A 134 -1.92 -11.24 -14.74
N ALA A 135 -2.26 -11.18 -13.46
CA ALA A 135 -2.47 -9.94 -12.72
C ALA A 135 -1.92 -10.06 -11.30
N THR A 136 -1.75 -8.94 -10.60
CA THR A 136 -1.31 -8.87 -9.20
C THR A 136 -2.51 -8.78 -8.25
N GLN A 137 -2.29 -8.96 -6.95
CA GLN A 137 -3.31 -8.68 -5.95
C GLN A 137 -3.75 -7.21 -5.98
N LYS A 138 -2.78 -6.29 -6.18
CA LYS A 138 -3.05 -4.87 -6.36
C LYS A 138 -4.07 -4.62 -7.48
N ASP A 139 -3.90 -5.25 -8.64
CA ASP A 139 -4.82 -5.06 -9.76
C ASP A 139 -6.26 -5.45 -9.40
N VAL A 140 -6.42 -6.53 -8.62
CA VAL A 140 -7.74 -6.94 -8.12
C VAL A 140 -8.30 -5.95 -7.11
N ILE A 141 -7.46 -5.44 -6.19
CA ILE A 141 -7.85 -4.46 -5.18
C ILE A 141 -8.29 -3.15 -5.86
N ASP A 142 -7.54 -2.68 -6.85
CA ASP A 142 -7.85 -1.48 -7.62
C ASP A 142 -9.21 -1.63 -8.36
N ALA A 143 -9.46 -2.80 -8.96
CA ALA A 143 -10.74 -3.09 -9.60
C ALA A 143 -11.90 -3.11 -8.58
N ILE A 144 -11.71 -3.72 -7.40
CA ILE A 144 -12.70 -3.75 -6.31
C ILE A 144 -13.01 -2.33 -5.83
N VAL A 145 -12.00 -1.51 -5.54
CA VAL A 145 -12.21 -0.14 -5.07
C VAL A 145 -12.91 0.70 -6.13
N THR A 146 -12.51 0.58 -7.39
CA THR A 146 -13.16 1.25 -8.52
C THR A 146 -14.63 0.84 -8.65
N ASP A 147 -14.95 -0.44 -8.50
CA ASP A 147 -16.32 -0.94 -8.55
C ASP A 147 -17.17 -0.41 -7.38
N ILE A 148 -16.60 -0.33 -6.18
CA ILE A 148 -17.24 0.31 -5.02
C ILE A 148 -17.52 1.78 -5.29
N GLN A 149 -16.54 2.54 -5.83
CA GLN A 149 -16.70 3.95 -6.18
C GLN A 149 -17.86 4.16 -7.17
N ASN A 150 -17.94 3.32 -8.20
CA ASN A 150 -18.93 3.42 -9.29
C ASN A 150 -20.30 2.84 -8.93
N THR A 151 -20.47 2.23 -7.76
CA THR A 151 -21.74 1.68 -7.31
C THR A 151 -22.66 2.79 -6.82
N GLU A 152 -23.76 3.04 -7.53
CA GLU A 152 -24.69 4.14 -7.18
C GLU A 152 -25.55 3.83 -5.95
N ASN A 153 -25.99 2.57 -5.81
CA ASN A 153 -26.82 2.16 -4.69
C ASN A 153 -26.01 2.09 -3.40
N GLN A 154 -26.38 2.87 -2.39
CA GLN A 154 -25.64 2.96 -1.13
C GLN A 154 -25.59 1.62 -0.38
N GLN A 155 -26.64 0.82 -0.41
CA GLN A 155 -26.66 -0.48 0.27
C GLN A 155 -25.73 -1.48 -0.44
N ASP A 156 -25.73 -1.49 -1.76
CA ASP A 156 -24.84 -2.35 -2.55
C ASP A 156 -23.38 -1.92 -2.38
N LYS A 157 -23.11 -0.61 -2.34
CA LYS A 157 -21.80 -0.05 -2.04
C LYS A 157 -21.28 -0.55 -0.68
N LEU A 158 -22.09 -0.46 0.37
CA LEU A 158 -21.73 -0.94 1.71
C LEU A 158 -21.54 -2.45 1.75
N ASN A 159 -22.37 -3.22 1.04
CA ASN A 159 -22.24 -4.66 0.96
C ASN A 159 -20.90 -5.06 0.30
N LYS A 160 -20.54 -4.43 -0.82
CA LYS A 160 -19.26 -4.65 -1.50
C LYS A 160 -18.07 -4.28 -0.60
N ALA A 161 -18.13 -3.12 0.05
CA ALA A 161 -17.11 -2.67 0.98
C ALA A 161 -16.94 -3.66 2.16
N ALA A 162 -18.04 -4.13 2.75
CA ALA A 162 -18.00 -5.11 3.83
C ALA A 162 -17.46 -6.48 3.37
N LEU A 163 -17.81 -6.92 2.15
CA LEU A 163 -17.26 -8.14 1.57
C LEU A 163 -15.74 -8.05 1.35
N ALA A 164 -15.25 -6.91 0.86
CA ALA A 164 -13.83 -6.75 0.55
C ALA A 164 -12.98 -6.39 1.77
N PHE A 165 -13.47 -5.50 2.64
CA PHE A 165 -12.69 -4.87 3.71
C PHE A 165 -13.18 -5.24 5.12
N GLY A 166 -14.17 -6.13 5.23
CA GLY A 166 -14.66 -6.62 6.53
C GLY A 166 -15.07 -5.49 7.46
N THR A 167 -14.66 -5.61 8.72
CA THR A 167 -14.95 -4.63 9.77
C THR A 167 -14.35 -3.25 9.50
N MET A 168 -13.34 -3.15 8.63
CA MET A 168 -12.77 -1.85 8.24
C MET A 168 -13.77 -0.98 7.48
N ALA A 169 -14.81 -1.59 6.88
CA ALA A 169 -15.89 -0.88 6.19
C ALA A 169 -17.10 -0.57 7.09
N GLU A 170 -17.20 -1.18 8.29
CA GLU A 170 -18.36 -1.07 9.18
C GLU A 170 -18.45 0.29 9.89
N ASP A 171 -17.32 0.96 10.14
CA ASP A 171 -17.25 2.21 10.90
C ASP A 171 -17.77 3.46 10.15
N GLY A 172 -18.60 3.28 9.13
CA GLY A 172 -19.18 4.38 8.32
C GLY A 172 -18.16 5.06 7.39
N ASN A 173 -17.03 4.43 7.15
CA ASN A 173 -15.86 4.97 6.48
C ASN A 173 -15.86 4.71 4.96
N ALA A 174 -17.05 4.76 4.31
CA ALA A 174 -17.13 4.55 2.86
C ALA A 174 -16.14 5.45 2.09
N LYS A 175 -16.01 6.71 2.49
CA LYS A 175 -15.07 7.65 1.89
C LYS A 175 -13.60 7.22 2.02
N PHE A 176 -13.22 6.66 3.15
CA PHE A 176 -11.91 6.09 3.36
C PHE A 176 -11.68 4.87 2.45
N ILE A 177 -12.61 3.92 2.40
CA ILE A 177 -12.50 2.74 1.52
C ILE A 177 -12.42 3.16 0.05
N GLU A 178 -13.24 4.12 -0.39
CA GLU A 178 -13.20 4.66 -1.75
C GLU A 178 -11.87 5.38 -2.08
N SER A 179 -11.12 5.81 -1.08
CA SER A 179 -9.82 6.47 -1.25
C SER A 179 -8.62 5.53 -1.32
N LEU A 180 -8.82 4.23 -1.10
CA LEU A 180 -7.75 3.22 -1.13
C LEU A 180 -7.30 2.91 -2.56
N THR A 181 -6.88 3.95 -3.27
CA THR A 181 -6.36 3.90 -4.64
C THR A 181 -4.94 4.44 -4.68
N THR A 182 -4.22 4.08 -5.73
CA THR A 182 -2.88 4.60 -6.02
C THR A 182 -2.93 5.86 -6.91
N VAL A 183 -4.13 6.37 -7.20
CA VAL A 183 -4.31 7.55 -8.06
C VAL A 183 -3.85 8.81 -7.34
N GLY A 184 -2.90 9.52 -7.95
CA GLY A 184 -2.33 10.76 -7.46
C GLY A 184 -0.91 10.95 -7.98
N ASP A 185 -0.39 12.16 -7.82
CA ASP A 185 0.93 12.58 -8.32
C ASP A 185 1.87 13.07 -7.19
N THR A 186 1.42 12.94 -5.94
CA THR A 186 2.14 13.47 -4.77
C THR A 186 3.54 12.89 -4.65
N TYR A 187 3.73 11.65 -5.06
CA TYR A 187 4.99 10.90 -4.97
C TYR A 187 5.63 10.62 -6.32
N ASP A 188 5.20 11.27 -7.42
CA ASP A 188 5.79 11.13 -8.75
C ASP A 188 7.22 11.66 -8.83
N ASN A 189 7.53 12.67 -8.01
CA ASN A 189 8.87 13.28 -7.96
C ASN A 189 9.30 13.48 -6.51
N VAL A 190 9.96 12.47 -5.94
CA VAL A 190 10.52 12.50 -4.58
C VAL A 190 12.01 12.78 -4.55
N ALA A 191 12.71 12.65 -5.70
CA ALA A 191 14.16 12.78 -5.78
C ALA A 191 14.66 14.13 -5.23
N GLY A 192 15.69 14.08 -4.39
CA GLY A 192 16.28 15.24 -3.74
C GLY A 192 15.49 15.79 -2.55
N SER A 193 14.38 15.17 -2.15
CA SER A 193 13.60 15.64 -1.00
C SER A 193 14.41 15.63 0.29
N ALA A 194 15.21 14.59 0.51
CA ALA A 194 16.10 14.47 1.67
C ALA A 194 17.22 15.52 1.63
N GLU A 195 17.91 15.66 0.50
CA GLU A 195 18.98 16.65 0.32
C GLU A 195 18.48 18.07 0.59
N ASN A 196 17.36 18.45 -0.01
CA ASN A 196 16.76 19.77 0.19
C ASN A 196 16.35 20.06 1.64
N MET A 197 15.88 19.05 2.37
CA MET A 197 15.54 19.17 3.78
C MET A 197 16.80 19.41 4.64
N PHE A 198 17.88 18.67 4.36
CA PHE A 198 19.10 18.75 5.13
C PHE A 198 19.95 19.98 4.82
N ASP A 199 19.93 20.47 3.60
CA ASP A 199 20.57 21.75 3.21
C ASP A 199 19.98 22.95 3.96
N GLN A 200 18.72 22.87 4.36
CA GLN A 200 18.06 23.91 5.17
C GLN A 200 18.38 23.78 6.68
N SER A 201 18.98 22.67 7.13
CA SER A 201 19.26 22.38 8.54
C SER A 201 20.72 21.99 8.73
N THR A 202 21.60 22.96 8.93
CA THR A 202 23.07 22.77 9.00
C THR A 202 23.55 21.84 10.13
N THR A 203 22.72 21.58 11.14
CA THR A 203 23.08 20.71 12.29
C THR A 203 22.68 19.24 12.04
N ASP A 204 21.62 19.02 11.28
CA ASP A 204 21.09 17.68 11.03
C ASP A 204 21.74 17.01 9.81
N SER A 205 22.30 17.81 8.88
CA SER A 205 23.02 17.35 7.70
C SER A 205 24.21 16.43 8.03
N GLN A 206 25.03 16.80 9.02
CA GLN A 206 26.20 16.00 9.41
C GLN A 206 25.80 14.67 10.06
N THR A 207 24.73 14.68 10.84
CA THR A 207 24.18 13.48 11.49
C THR A 207 23.55 12.54 10.46
N PHE A 208 22.86 13.10 9.46
CA PHE A 208 22.29 12.35 8.36
C PHE A 208 23.35 11.67 7.50
N GLU A 209 24.36 12.43 7.03
CA GLU A 209 25.47 11.85 6.24
C GLU A 209 26.22 10.74 6.99
N ALA A 210 26.40 10.89 8.31
CA ALA A 210 27.01 9.86 9.14
C ALA A 210 26.14 8.60 9.23
N SER A 211 24.82 8.77 9.38
CA SER A 211 23.87 7.67 9.43
C SER A 211 23.72 6.95 8.09
N MET A 212 23.73 7.70 6.98
CA MET A 212 23.72 7.13 5.63
C MET A 212 24.97 6.33 5.32
N ARG A 213 26.16 6.82 5.71
CA ARG A 213 27.42 6.07 5.58
C ARG A 213 27.44 4.80 6.43
N GLN A 214 26.86 4.82 7.63
CA GLN A 214 26.72 3.62 8.47
C GLN A 214 25.78 2.60 7.84
N LEU A 215 24.69 3.04 7.24
CA LEU A 215 23.73 2.18 6.56
C LEU A 215 24.37 1.51 5.34
N GLU A 216 25.06 2.29 4.48
CA GLU A 216 25.79 1.77 3.33
C GLU A 216 26.85 0.75 3.75
N GLN A 217 27.61 1.01 4.82
CA GLN A 217 28.61 0.09 5.35
C GLN A 217 28.01 -1.20 5.93
N SER A 218 26.79 -1.15 6.48
CA SER A 218 26.11 -2.33 7.02
C SER A 218 25.57 -3.25 5.93
N LEU A 219 25.40 -2.74 4.71
CA LEU A 219 24.88 -3.48 3.55
C LEU A 219 25.98 -4.11 2.68
N VAL A 220 27.21 -3.64 2.79
CA VAL A 220 28.36 -4.19 2.03
C VAL A 220 28.55 -5.70 2.26
N PRO A 221 28.42 -6.27 3.48
CA PRO A 221 28.56 -7.70 3.69
C PRO A 221 27.46 -8.55 3.03
N LEU A 222 26.25 -7.99 2.85
CA LEU A 222 25.15 -8.69 2.19
C LEU A 222 25.37 -8.81 0.66
N GLY A 223 25.93 -7.77 0.05
CA GLY A 223 26.25 -7.78 -1.39
C GLY A 223 27.34 -8.79 -1.73
N GLU A 224 28.35 -8.95 -0.88
CA GLU A 224 29.43 -9.94 -1.07
C GLU A 224 28.95 -11.38 -0.83
N ALA A 225 28.00 -11.60 0.07
CA ALA A 225 27.43 -12.93 0.35
C ALA A 225 26.48 -13.43 -0.77
N LEU A 226 25.94 -12.54 -1.60
CA LEU A 226 25.09 -12.87 -2.74
C LEU A 226 25.86 -13.11 -4.05
N MET A 227 27.15 -12.76 -4.08
CA MET A 227 28.03 -12.94 -5.26
C MET A 227 28.99 -14.14 -5.14
N ASN A 228 28.97 -14.88 -4.04
CA ASN A 228 29.69 -16.13 -3.83
C ASN A 228 28.73 -17.32 -3.68
#